data_c6a0b57e97f64b5df29979a86daab896
#
_entry.id   c6a0b57e97f64b5df29979a86daab896
#
_cell.length_a   1.000
_cell.length_b   1.000
_cell.length_c   1.000
_cell.angle_alpha   90.00
_cell.angle_beta   90.00
_cell.angle_gamma   90.00
#
_symmetry.space_group_name_H-M   'P 1'
#
loop_
_entity.id
_entity.type
_entity.pdbx_description
1 polymer ?
#
loop_
_entity_poly.entity_id
_entity_poly.type
_entity_poly.pdbx_seq_one_letter_code
_entity_poly.pdbx_strand_id
1 'polypeptide(L)' 'LNESEIQTNILHIRNSTNLPVLAGFGIKTASDARALSQISDGVVIGSVLVEMIQELSEKKDYKKIYNYLNEISAAINP' A
#
# COMPACT_ATOMS: atom_id res chain seq x y z
N LEU A 1 -2.87 11.31 -5.28
CA LEU A 1 -3.85 10.42 -4.67
C LEU A 1 -5.03 11.22 -4.12
N ASN A 2 -6.22 11.02 -4.65
CA ASN A 2 -7.43 11.67 -4.15
C ASN A 2 -8.09 10.76 -3.09
N GLU A 3 -7.73 10.96 -1.84
CA GLU A 3 -8.22 10.13 -0.72
C GLU A 3 -9.74 10.17 -0.57
N SER A 4 -10.34 11.34 -0.77
CA SER A 4 -11.78 11.51 -0.62
C SER A 4 -12.57 10.67 -1.61
N GLU A 5 -12.16 10.68 -2.87
CA GLU A 5 -12.80 9.92 -3.94
C GLU A 5 -12.57 8.42 -3.75
N ILE A 6 -11.34 8.02 -3.40
CA ILE A 6 -11.01 6.63 -3.14
C ILE A 6 -11.79 6.11 -1.94
N GLN A 7 -11.89 6.90 -0.88
CA GLN A 7 -12.64 6.52 0.32
C GLN A 7 -14.11 6.27 -0.02
N THR A 8 -14.73 7.15 -0.79
CA THR A 8 -16.12 7.03 -1.22
C THR A 8 -16.32 5.74 -2.02
N ASN A 9 -15.44 5.47 -2.96
CA ASN A 9 -15.52 4.28 -3.81
C ASN A 9 -15.34 3.00 -3.00
N ILE A 10 -14.39 2.96 -2.08
CA ILE A 10 -14.14 1.79 -1.23
C ILE A 10 -15.33 1.51 -0.33
N LEU A 11 -15.89 2.54 0.31
CA LEU A 11 -17.08 2.38 1.16
C LEU A 11 -18.26 1.85 0.36
N HIS A 12 -18.43 2.32 -0.86
CA HIS A 12 -19.50 1.85 -1.74
C HIS A 12 -19.35 0.36 -2.05
N ILE A 13 -18.14 -0.06 -2.37
CA ILE A 13 -17.83 -1.47 -2.65
C ILE A 13 -18.02 -2.32 -1.40
N ARG A 14 -17.51 -1.90 -0.25
CA ARG A 14 -17.63 -2.63 1.01
C ARG A 14 -19.08 -2.81 1.44
N ASN A 15 -19.94 -1.85 1.16
CA ASN A 15 -21.38 -1.96 1.45
C ASN A 15 -22.08 -2.95 0.52
N SER A 16 -21.49 -3.28 -0.62
CA SER A 16 -22.07 -4.17 -1.63
C SER A 16 -21.58 -5.61 -1.53
N THR A 17 -20.58 -5.90 -0.68
CA THR A 17 -19.99 -7.23 -0.58
C THR A 17 -19.48 -7.51 0.83
N ASN A 18 -19.42 -8.80 1.20
CA ASN A 18 -18.77 -9.26 2.43
C ASN A 18 -17.32 -9.69 2.21
N LEU A 19 -16.83 -9.61 0.96
CA LEU A 19 -15.45 -9.96 0.64
C LEU A 19 -14.48 -8.90 1.14
N PRO A 20 -13.25 -9.28 1.48
CA PRO A 20 -12.21 -8.30 1.80
C PRO A 20 -11.95 -7.37 0.60
N VAL A 21 -11.78 -6.08 0.88
CA VAL A 21 -11.49 -5.07 -0.15
C VAL A 21 -10.10 -4.51 0.10
N LEU A 22 -9.21 -4.69 -0.86
CA LEU A 22 -7.84 -4.21 -0.79
C LEU A 22 -7.65 -2.97 -1.66
N ALA A 23 -6.87 -2.01 -1.17
CA ALA A 23 -6.53 -0.81 -1.91
C ALA A 23 -5.09 -0.96 -2.46
N GLY A 24 -4.93 -0.85 -3.76
CA GLY A 24 -3.63 -1.10 -4.42
C GLY A 24 -3.17 -0.01 -5.36
N PHE A 25 -3.89 1.09 -5.43
CA PHE A 25 -3.63 2.13 -6.41
C PHE A 25 -2.97 3.35 -5.77
N GLY A 26 -1.83 3.77 -6.32
CA GLY A 26 -1.16 5.01 -5.92
C GLY A 26 -0.44 4.96 -4.58
N ILE A 27 -0.22 3.78 -4.02
CA ILE A 27 0.49 3.66 -2.73
C ILE A 27 1.99 3.63 -2.99
N LYS A 28 2.70 4.64 -2.47
CA LYS A 28 4.15 4.77 -2.59
C LYS A 28 4.84 4.89 -1.24
N THR A 29 4.20 5.51 -0.27
CA THR A 29 4.77 5.82 1.04
C THR A 29 4.03 5.13 2.16
N ALA A 30 4.64 5.10 3.35
CA ALA A 30 4.00 4.60 4.56
C ALA A 30 2.74 5.42 4.89
N SER A 31 2.76 6.74 4.65
CA SER A 31 1.63 7.63 4.86
C SER A 31 0.44 7.26 3.97
N ASP A 32 0.70 6.98 2.69
CA ASP A 32 -0.34 6.52 1.75
C ASP A 32 -0.95 5.19 2.23
N ALA A 33 -0.09 4.24 2.61
CA ALA A 33 -0.53 2.94 3.09
C ALA A 33 -1.40 3.06 4.33
N ARG A 34 -1.01 3.91 5.27
CA ARG A 34 -1.77 4.15 6.50
C ARG A 34 -3.16 4.72 6.21
N ALA A 35 -3.22 5.74 5.35
CA ALA A 35 -4.50 6.37 4.99
C ALA A 35 -5.46 5.36 4.37
N LEU A 36 -4.99 4.55 3.42
CA LEU A 36 -5.83 3.58 2.74
C LEU A 36 -6.14 2.36 3.59
N SER A 37 -5.26 1.95 4.50
CA SER A 37 -5.51 0.83 5.40
C SER A 37 -6.64 1.10 6.40
N GLN A 38 -6.92 2.36 6.69
CA GLN A 38 -8.00 2.74 7.60
C GLN A 38 -9.39 2.56 6.98
N ILE A 39 -9.48 2.57 5.66
CA ILE A 39 -10.75 2.49 4.94
C ILE A 39 -10.92 1.22 4.12
N SER A 40 -9.90 0.36 4.09
CA SER A 40 -9.92 -0.92 3.37
C SER A 40 -9.45 -2.04 4.30
N ASP A 41 -9.52 -3.28 3.82
CA ASP A 41 -9.08 -4.44 4.61
C ASP A 41 -7.58 -4.68 4.51
N GLY A 42 -6.92 -4.04 3.57
CA GLY A 42 -5.48 -4.12 3.39
C GLY A 42 -5.01 -3.29 2.22
N VAL A 43 -3.71 -3.30 1.96
CA VAL A 43 -3.11 -2.55 0.86
C VAL A 43 -2.24 -3.47 0.00
N VAL A 44 -2.13 -3.12 -1.28
CA VAL A 44 -1.28 -3.82 -2.24
C VAL A 44 -0.24 -2.84 -2.74
N ILE A 45 1.03 -3.23 -2.71
CA ILE A 45 2.14 -2.39 -3.13
C ILE A 45 2.77 -3.03 -4.37
N GLY A 46 2.97 -2.23 -5.41
CA GLY A 46 3.50 -2.74 -6.67
C GLY A 46 4.66 -1.94 -7.25
N SER A 47 4.37 -0.78 -7.82
CA SER A 47 5.33 -0.05 -8.65
C SER A 47 6.63 0.33 -7.93
N VAL A 48 6.56 0.82 -6.69
CA VAL A 48 7.75 1.19 -5.93
C VAL A 48 8.60 -0.04 -5.62
N LEU A 49 7.95 -1.15 -5.25
CA LEU A 49 8.64 -2.40 -4.95
C LEU A 49 9.34 -2.96 -6.20
N VAL A 50 8.69 -2.89 -7.36
CA VAL A 50 9.29 -3.31 -8.63
C VAL A 50 10.52 -2.47 -8.95
N GLU A 51 10.45 -1.15 -8.77
CA GLU A 51 11.60 -0.26 -8.97
C GLU A 51 12.77 -0.63 -8.04
N MET A 52 12.47 -0.92 -6.78
CA MET A 52 13.50 -1.34 -5.81
C MET A 52 14.15 -2.66 -6.19
N ILE A 53 13.37 -3.61 -6.71
CA ILE A 53 13.89 -4.89 -7.18
C ILE A 53 14.80 -4.69 -8.39
N GLN A 54 14.45 -3.79 -9.29
CA GLN A 54 15.31 -3.46 -10.44
C GLN A 54 16.64 -2.86 -9.99
N GLU A 55 16.62 -1.94 -9.03
CA GLU A 55 17.85 -1.39 -8.44
C GLU A 55 18.67 -2.48 -7.75
N LEU A 56 18.02 -3.43 -7.12
CA LEU A 56 18.66 -4.53 -6.42
C LEU A 56 19.51 -5.39 -7.34
N SER A 57 19.07 -5.61 -8.58
CA SER A 57 19.82 -6.40 -9.55
C SER A 57 21.17 -5.80 -9.87
N GLU A 58 21.33 -4.49 -9.69
CA GLU A 58 22.59 -3.77 -9.91
C GLU A 58 23.44 -3.69 -8.63
N LYS A 59 22.82 -3.33 -7.51
CA LYS A 59 23.55 -2.98 -6.27
C LYS A 59 23.46 -4.06 -5.18
N LYS A 60 22.53 -4.97 -5.28
CA LYS A 60 22.28 -6.05 -4.30
C LYS A 60 22.07 -5.54 -2.87
N ASP A 61 21.47 -4.37 -2.71
CA ASP A 61 21.19 -3.78 -1.40
C ASP A 61 19.79 -4.16 -0.91
N TYR A 62 19.71 -5.31 -0.24
CA TYR A 62 18.46 -5.83 0.29
C TYR A 62 17.90 -5.00 1.46
N LYS A 63 18.74 -4.24 2.15
CA LYS A 63 18.31 -3.45 3.32
C LYS A 63 17.29 -2.40 2.96
N LYS A 64 17.43 -1.77 1.80
CA LYS A 64 16.51 -0.75 1.32
C LYS A 64 15.09 -1.30 1.20
N ILE A 65 14.95 -2.51 0.65
CA ILE A 65 13.66 -3.18 0.51
C ILE A 65 13.10 -3.54 1.87
N TYR A 66 13.90 -4.13 2.75
CA TYR A 66 13.47 -4.47 4.11
C TYR A 66 13.00 -3.25 4.88
N ASN A 67 13.74 -2.16 4.83
CA ASN A 67 13.37 -0.92 5.52
C ASN A 67 12.05 -0.36 5.00
N TYR A 68 11.87 -0.35 3.69
CA TYR A 68 10.63 0.10 3.07
C TYR A 68 9.44 -0.75 3.50
N LEU A 69 9.57 -2.07 3.42
CA LEU A 69 8.49 -2.98 3.82
C LEU A 69 8.17 -2.88 5.32
N ASN A 70 9.17 -2.69 6.16
CA ASN A 70 8.98 -2.50 7.60
C ASN A 70 8.24 -1.20 7.90
N GLU A 71 8.55 -0.11 7.20
CA GLU A 71 7.83 1.15 7.34
C GLU A 71 6.36 1.02 6.97
N ILE A 72 6.08 0.34 5.85
CA ILE A 72 4.71 0.08 5.40
C ILE A 72 3.98 -0.79 6.42
N SER A 73 4.60 -1.88 6.86
CA SER A 73 4.01 -2.79 7.84
C SER A 73 3.68 -2.09 9.14
N ALA A 74 4.58 -1.24 9.64
CA ALA A 74 4.34 -0.48 10.86
C ALA A 74 3.21 0.54 10.71
N ALA A 75 3.06 1.11 9.51
CA ALA A 75 2.01 2.08 9.24
C ALA A 75 0.61 1.46 9.22
N ILE A 76 0.47 0.22 8.78
CA ILE A 76 -0.82 -0.48 8.67
C ILE A 76 -1.12 -1.40 9.86
N ASN A 77 -0.11 -1.72 10.67
CA ASN A 77 -0.24 -2.54 11.89
C ASN A 77 0.31 -1.76 13.09
N PRO A 78 -0.35 -0.68 13.49
CA PRO A 78 0.14 0.16 14.61
C PRO A 78 0.09 -0.56 15.95
#